data_cbe0e439eb38729cd13979c3ea8a452e
#
_entry.id   cbe0e439eb38729cd13979c3ea8a452e
#
_cell.length_a   1.000
_cell.length_b   1.000
_cell.length_c   1.000
_cell.angle_alpha   90.00
_cell.angle_beta   90.00
_cell.angle_gamma   90.00
#
_symmetry.space_group_name_H-M   'P 1'
#
loop_
_entity.id
_entity.type
_entity.pdbx_description
1 polymer ?
#
loop_
_entity_poly.entity_id
_entity_poly.type
_entity_poly.pdbx_seq_one_letter_code
_entity_poly.pdbx_strand_id
1 'polypeptide(L)'
;MKTNPKDIDNTFQINRIINTADLFFDHNKKDSAYYYFNKVQSICDPKQNPDEYVYSLTCMAEILQLEGDYITSEYILTKTMPHLSNTTRPRYRWYVYTIMAHNYSSTYDHKNAIIFHKKAMKYALSLLKKRATLSNIGAVYADEGKYKEAIKILLPLAEKNELYKKYPKNIEMDYAKVLDNLGNCYFKLNNPKALYYYNESLKIKLELKDEEGIMFSHKNLSNYYIKSNPKLAENYAKSAYNKSFKIKAISSRLKCLGLLIKCTEGSDLRKYSLKYTELADSINSSRLRKKNQFALIKYNSKKNKDENLQLKTQKAENELQLERQKNRNTLSYIIIIFIVGFLFFLFFYLATKGKREKNETINKSEVRISNKLHNELAMDVYETLNFAGIQDLESKENKEFLVSNLEKIYKRVRNISKENSIIITDENYYATLKEMISDFKTPNLNILVNGMDSIPWNQIDKNKKIIVYRILQELCLNMKKHSDASLVSFIFKIIDQNVIINYTDNGVGIKNGRIILKNGLQNVESRTKTINGTINFDTNSDKGFKLSFTFPL
;
A
#
# COMPACT_ATOMS: atom_id res chain seq x y z
N MET A 1 28.69 53.02 -1.31
CA MET A 1 27.74 52.23 -0.49
C MET A 1 26.45 52.08 -1.26
N LYS A 2 26.23 50.92 -1.92
CA LYS A 2 24.94 50.63 -2.55
C LYS A 2 24.07 49.96 -1.48
N THR A 3 23.05 50.69 -1.06
CA THR A 3 22.01 50.18 -0.16
C THR A 3 21.32 49.00 -0.83
N ASN A 4 21.40 47.84 -0.19
CA ASN A 4 20.58 46.66 -0.56
C ASN A 4 19.10 47.09 -0.61
N PRO A 5 18.31 46.61 -1.60
CA PRO A 5 16.88 46.82 -1.57
C PRO A 5 16.35 46.21 -0.27
N LYS A 6 15.64 47.04 0.52
CA LYS A 6 15.00 46.68 1.78
C LYS A 6 14.26 45.36 1.57
N ASP A 7 14.59 44.35 2.40
CA ASP A 7 13.77 43.16 2.60
C ASP A 7 12.36 43.64 2.96
N ILE A 8 11.45 43.57 2.02
CA ILE A 8 10.04 43.91 2.25
C ILE A 8 9.54 42.78 3.18
N ASP A 9 9.16 43.16 4.39
CA ASP A 9 8.54 42.21 5.34
C ASP A 9 7.19 41.75 4.76
N ASN A 10 7.20 40.62 4.10
CA ASN A 10 6.03 40.00 3.50
C ASN A 10 5.15 39.23 4.53
N THR A 11 5.47 39.32 5.82
CA THR A 11 4.81 38.56 6.90
C THR A 11 3.31 38.82 6.95
N PHE A 12 2.89 40.07 6.74
CA PHE A 12 1.46 40.39 6.70
C PHE A 12 0.73 39.72 5.53
N GLN A 13 1.32 39.73 4.34
CA GLN A 13 0.76 39.09 3.16
C GLN A 13 0.71 37.55 3.34
N ILE A 14 1.76 36.97 3.89
CA ILE A 14 1.87 35.54 4.19
C ILE A 14 0.75 35.11 5.13
N ASN A 15 0.58 35.82 6.26
CA ASN A 15 -0.45 35.52 7.24
C ASN A 15 -1.88 35.65 6.68
N ARG A 16 -2.12 36.63 5.80
CA ARG A 16 -3.42 36.75 5.11
C ARG A 16 -3.74 35.54 4.24
N ILE A 17 -2.74 34.99 3.53
CA ILE A 17 -2.90 33.80 2.69
C ILE A 17 -3.09 32.57 3.57
N ILE A 18 -2.37 32.45 4.69
CA ILE A 18 -2.54 31.36 5.66
C ILE A 18 -3.97 31.35 6.21
N ASN A 19 -4.48 32.49 6.68
CA ASN A 19 -5.84 32.60 7.19
C ASN A 19 -6.88 32.17 6.14
N THR A 20 -6.64 32.52 4.86
CA THR A 20 -7.50 32.06 3.76
C THR A 20 -7.42 30.53 3.57
N ALA A 21 -6.22 29.97 3.66
CA ALA A 21 -6.01 28.53 3.55
C ALA A 21 -6.68 27.77 4.70
N ASP A 22 -6.56 28.29 5.93
CA ASP A 22 -7.20 27.74 7.13
C ASP A 22 -8.72 27.73 6.99
N LEU A 23 -9.32 28.83 6.53
CA LEU A 23 -10.77 28.90 6.27
C LEU A 23 -11.23 27.82 5.26
N PHE A 24 -10.48 27.61 4.18
CA PHE A 24 -10.80 26.53 3.23
C PHE A 24 -10.65 25.15 3.85
N PHE A 25 -9.64 24.96 4.69
CA PHE A 25 -9.40 23.69 5.39
C PHE A 25 -10.54 23.36 6.36
N ASP A 26 -10.95 24.34 7.18
CA ASP A 26 -12.04 24.22 8.14
C ASP A 26 -13.39 23.90 7.46
N HIS A 27 -13.60 24.44 6.25
CA HIS A 27 -14.78 24.12 5.42
C HIS A 27 -14.62 22.85 4.59
N ASN A 28 -13.61 22.02 4.85
CA ASN A 28 -13.29 20.78 4.14
C ASN A 28 -13.07 20.95 2.63
N LYS A 29 -12.68 22.15 2.17
CA LYS A 29 -12.29 22.45 0.79
C LYS A 29 -10.78 22.22 0.60
N LYS A 30 -10.38 20.96 0.69
CA LYS A 30 -8.97 20.54 0.79
C LYS A 30 -8.13 20.98 -0.40
N ASP A 31 -8.67 20.95 -1.63
CA ASP A 31 -7.95 21.35 -2.85
C ASP A 31 -7.58 22.85 -2.82
N SER A 32 -8.54 23.69 -2.41
CA SER A 32 -8.31 25.12 -2.26
C SER A 32 -7.33 25.41 -1.11
N ALA A 33 -7.49 24.75 0.03
CA ALA A 33 -6.57 24.86 1.16
C ALA A 33 -5.14 24.51 0.74
N TYR A 34 -4.96 23.37 0.07
CA TYR A 34 -3.65 22.94 -0.44
C TYR A 34 -3.04 23.97 -1.40
N TYR A 35 -3.83 24.51 -2.32
CA TYR A 35 -3.39 25.55 -3.25
C TYR A 35 -2.85 26.78 -2.51
N TYR A 36 -3.60 27.30 -1.51
CA TYR A 36 -3.17 28.49 -0.77
C TYR A 36 -1.97 28.21 0.13
N PHE A 37 -1.88 27.06 0.82
CA PHE A 37 -0.68 26.68 1.57
C PHE A 37 0.54 26.53 0.65
N ASN A 38 0.38 25.95 -0.55
CA ASN A 38 1.46 25.86 -1.53
C ASN A 38 1.90 27.25 -2.02
N LYS A 39 0.97 28.21 -2.15
CA LYS A 39 1.28 29.61 -2.47
C LYS A 39 2.11 30.25 -1.35
N VAL A 40 1.76 30.03 -0.07
CA VAL A 40 2.57 30.47 1.07
C VAL A 40 3.99 29.92 0.96
N GLN A 41 4.14 28.61 0.75
CA GLN A 41 5.45 27.96 0.62
C GLN A 41 6.31 28.58 -0.50
N SER A 42 5.68 29.11 -1.56
CA SER A 42 6.39 29.71 -2.70
C SER A 42 6.94 31.11 -2.42
N ILE A 43 6.34 31.84 -1.47
CA ILE A 43 6.69 33.24 -1.15
C ILE A 43 7.43 33.37 0.19
N CYS A 44 7.36 32.36 1.09
CA CYS A 44 8.09 32.36 2.35
C CYS A 44 9.58 32.14 2.15
N ASP A 45 10.38 32.90 2.87
CA ASP A 45 11.79 32.59 3.12
C ASP A 45 11.87 31.72 4.39
N PRO A 46 12.35 30.47 4.31
CA PRO A 46 12.47 29.59 5.48
C PRO A 46 13.37 30.13 6.60
N LYS A 47 14.24 31.10 6.31
CA LYS A 47 15.11 31.74 7.31
C LYS A 47 14.42 32.90 8.01
N GLN A 48 13.64 33.70 7.28
CA GLN A 48 12.94 34.85 7.83
C GLN A 48 11.58 34.50 8.41
N ASN A 49 10.85 33.55 7.78
CA ASN A 49 9.51 33.14 8.17
C ASN A 49 9.46 31.61 8.47
N PRO A 50 10.27 31.07 9.39
CA PRO A 50 10.35 29.63 9.66
C PRO A 50 9.04 29.06 10.19
N ASP A 51 8.29 29.79 11.00
CA ASP A 51 7.01 29.35 11.57
C ASP A 51 5.95 29.16 10.48
N GLU A 52 5.77 30.15 9.60
CA GLU A 52 4.78 30.15 8.52
C GLU A 52 5.14 29.11 7.45
N TYR A 53 6.43 28.96 7.13
CA TYR A 53 6.92 27.96 6.20
C TYR A 53 6.65 26.54 6.70
N VAL A 54 7.05 26.25 7.95
CA VAL A 54 6.82 24.94 8.57
C VAL A 54 5.34 24.65 8.73
N TYR A 55 4.54 25.64 9.17
CA TYR A 55 3.10 25.49 9.31
C TYR A 55 2.43 25.11 7.99
N SER A 56 2.69 25.88 6.94
CA SER A 56 2.07 25.65 5.63
C SER A 56 2.41 24.28 5.05
N LEU A 57 3.68 23.86 5.11
CA LEU A 57 4.08 22.52 4.68
C LEU A 57 3.43 21.44 5.52
N THR A 58 3.26 21.66 6.83
CA THR A 58 2.63 20.70 7.72
C THR A 58 1.15 20.52 7.37
N CYS A 59 0.42 21.61 7.12
CA CYS A 59 -0.97 21.56 6.68
C CYS A 59 -1.13 20.88 5.31
N MET A 60 -0.22 21.16 4.36
CA MET A 60 -0.19 20.45 3.07
C MET A 60 0.02 18.95 3.27
N ALA A 61 0.94 18.55 4.14
CA ALA A 61 1.21 17.15 4.44
C ALA A 61 0.01 16.47 5.12
N GLU A 62 -0.70 17.17 6.00
CA GLU A 62 -1.92 16.68 6.63
C GLU A 62 -3.04 16.46 5.60
N ILE A 63 -3.24 17.39 4.68
CA ILE A 63 -4.21 17.23 3.59
C ILE A 63 -3.92 15.96 2.80
N LEU A 64 -2.66 15.74 2.41
CA LEU A 64 -2.25 14.55 1.67
C LEU A 64 -2.45 13.26 2.49
N GLN A 65 -2.14 13.29 3.77
CA GLN A 65 -2.39 12.19 4.70
C GLN A 65 -3.87 11.84 4.77
N LEU A 66 -4.75 12.83 4.89
CA LEU A 66 -6.21 12.65 4.91
C LEU A 66 -6.75 12.06 3.59
N GLU A 67 -6.06 12.30 2.47
CA GLU A 67 -6.39 11.69 1.17
C GLU A 67 -5.69 10.33 0.95
N GLY A 68 -4.85 9.89 1.90
CA GLY A 68 -4.17 8.60 1.87
C GLY A 68 -2.85 8.59 1.07
N ASP A 69 -2.33 9.75 0.67
CA ASP A 69 -1.00 9.88 0.05
C ASP A 69 0.08 10.11 1.12
N TYR A 70 0.37 9.07 1.87
CA TYR A 70 1.33 9.09 2.98
C TYR A 70 2.77 9.36 2.50
N ILE A 71 3.13 8.88 1.30
CA ILE A 71 4.47 9.03 0.73
C ILE A 71 4.76 10.49 0.39
N THR A 72 3.84 11.15 -0.30
CA THR A 72 4.00 12.58 -0.63
C THR A 72 3.91 13.45 0.62
N SER A 73 3.06 13.07 1.58
CA SER A 73 2.98 13.72 2.89
C SER A 73 4.31 13.67 3.63
N GLU A 74 4.93 12.48 3.72
CA GLU A 74 6.27 12.30 4.31
C GLU A 74 7.32 13.15 3.59
N TYR A 75 7.35 13.11 2.27
CA TYR A 75 8.28 13.93 1.48
C TYR A 75 8.14 15.43 1.76
N ILE A 76 6.91 15.93 1.92
CA ILE A 76 6.69 17.35 2.27
C ILE A 76 7.22 17.64 3.68
N LEU A 77 6.96 16.75 4.63
CA LEU A 77 7.42 16.93 6.01
C LEU A 77 8.95 16.88 6.13
N THR A 78 9.65 16.07 5.31
CA THR A 78 11.12 16.06 5.32
C THR A 78 11.72 17.44 5.00
N LYS A 79 11.02 18.27 4.19
CA LYS A 79 11.45 19.64 3.90
C LYS A 79 11.36 20.58 5.11
N THR A 80 10.52 20.26 6.10
CA THR A 80 10.43 21.04 7.34
C THR A 80 11.59 20.77 8.29
N MET A 81 12.22 19.59 8.21
CA MET A 81 13.21 19.13 9.18
C MET A 81 14.39 20.08 9.40
N PRO A 82 15.04 20.65 8.36
CA PRO A 82 16.15 21.59 8.55
C PRO A 82 15.73 22.90 9.23
N HIS A 83 14.44 23.24 9.20
CA HIS A 83 13.91 24.51 9.69
C HIS A 83 13.22 24.41 11.05
N LEU A 84 13.03 23.17 11.58
CA LEU A 84 12.34 22.96 12.85
C LEU A 84 13.05 23.63 14.04
N SER A 85 14.38 23.66 14.05
CA SER A 85 15.16 24.35 15.10
C SER A 85 14.91 25.85 15.16
N ASN A 86 14.57 26.44 14.02
CA ASN A 86 14.38 27.89 13.88
C ASN A 86 12.94 28.30 14.21
N THR A 87 11.99 27.36 14.36
CA THR A 87 10.61 27.69 14.73
C THR A 87 10.54 28.19 16.17
N THR A 88 9.80 29.28 16.37
CA THR A 88 9.61 29.87 17.71
C THR A 88 8.59 29.12 18.55
N ARG A 89 7.65 28.40 17.93
CA ARG A 89 6.52 27.75 18.57
C ARG A 89 6.73 26.23 18.65
N PRO A 90 6.96 25.64 19.83
CA PRO A 90 7.16 24.19 19.99
C PRO A 90 6.00 23.34 19.46
N ARG A 91 4.79 23.91 19.39
CA ARG A 91 3.62 23.25 18.83
C ARG A 91 3.82 22.75 17.40
N TYR A 92 4.62 23.44 16.58
CA TYR A 92 4.88 23.07 15.20
C TYR A 92 5.75 21.82 15.12
N ARG A 93 6.79 21.70 15.98
CA ARG A 93 7.62 20.51 16.08
C ARG A 93 6.79 19.29 16.49
N TRP A 94 5.91 19.48 17.50
CA TRP A 94 4.99 18.43 17.92
C TRP A 94 4.10 17.96 16.77
N TYR A 95 3.57 18.89 16.00
CA TYR A 95 2.63 18.62 14.91
C TYR A 95 3.31 17.89 13.75
N VAL A 96 4.48 18.38 13.28
CA VAL A 96 5.28 17.73 12.24
C VAL A 96 5.60 16.29 12.61
N TYR A 97 6.13 16.06 13.83
CA TYR A 97 6.46 14.71 14.26
C TYR A 97 5.25 13.81 14.45
N THR A 98 4.10 14.36 14.83
CA THR A 98 2.84 13.62 14.94
C THR A 98 2.35 13.14 13.59
N ILE A 99 2.29 14.03 12.57
CA ILE A 99 1.87 13.63 11.22
C ILE A 99 2.85 12.61 10.63
N MET A 100 4.16 12.82 10.82
CA MET A 100 5.19 11.88 10.39
C MET A 100 4.97 10.48 10.99
N ALA A 101 4.71 10.42 12.30
CA ALA A 101 4.42 9.17 12.99
C ALA A 101 3.16 8.47 12.45
N HIS A 102 2.11 9.25 12.16
CA HIS A 102 0.89 8.71 11.56
C HIS A 102 1.12 8.19 10.13
N ASN A 103 1.98 8.84 9.32
CA ASN A 103 2.35 8.35 8.00
C ASN A 103 3.02 6.99 8.10
N TYR A 104 4.01 6.85 8.99
CA TYR A 104 4.68 5.57 9.23
C TYR A 104 3.74 4.49 9.77
N SER A 105 2.84 4.84 10.70
CA SER A 105 1.81 3.90 11.19
C SER A 105 0.90 3.43 10.05
N SER A 106 0.46 4.35 9.18
CA SER A 106 -0.41 4.05 8.05
C SER A 106 0.25 3.22 6.95
N THR A 107 1.58 3.21 6.90
CA THR A 107 2.39 2.40 5.99
C THR A 107 2.97 1.15 6.66
N TYR A 108 2.48 0.81 7.87
CA TYR A 108 2.89 -0.35 8.67
C TYR A 108 4.36 -0.34 9.13
N ASP A 109 5.02 0.80 9.10
CA ASP A 109 6.34 0.99 9.72
C ASP A 109 6.19 1.42 11.18
N HIS A 110 5.77 0.49 12.01
CA HIS A 110 5.50 0.72 13.43
C HIS A 110 6.73 1.20 14.21
N LYS A 111 7.91 0.75 13.82
CA LYS A 111 9.18 1.15 14.44
C LYS A 111 9.42 2.65 14.29
N ASN A 112 9.36 3.16 13.06
CA ASN A 112 9.53 4.58 12.81
C ASN A 112 8.36 5.40 13.37
N ALA A 113 7.12 4.90 13.32
CA ALA A 113 5.97 5.54 13.95
C ALA A 113 6.22 5.81 15.44
N ILE A 114 6.71 4.82 16.19
CA ILE A 114 7.05 4.97 17.62
C ILE A 114 8.19 5.98 17.82
N ILE A 115 9.23 5.93 16.99
CA ILE A 115 10.37 6.87 17.06
C ILE A 115 9.86 8.31 16.90
N PHE A 116 9.01 8.57 15.92
CA PHE A 116 8.50 9.92 15.66
C PHE A 116 7.49 10.37 16.71
N HIS A 117 6.63 9.49 17.24
CA HIS A 117 5.81 9.83 18.40
C HIS A 117 6.65 10.15 19.64
N LYS A 118 7.74 9.44 19.89
CA LYS A 118 8.68 9.79 20.98
C LYS A 118 9.36 11.15 20.76
N LYS A 119 9.67 11.51 19.49
CA LYS A 119 10.13 12.86 19.15
C LYS A 119 9.04 13.90 19.41
N ALA A 120 7.80 13.64 19.01
CA ALA A 120 6.65 14.52 19.28
C ALA A 120 6.45 14.72 20.78
N MET A 121 6.61 13.67 21.61
CA MET A 121 6.47 13.74 23.07
C MET A 121 7.36 14.80 23.70
N LYS A 122 8.59 15.00 23.20
CA LYS A 122 9.51 16.02 23.70
C LYS A 122 8.96 17.45 23.56
N TYR A 123 8.06 17.67 22.61
CA TYR A 123 7.44 18.98 22.31
C TYR A 123 5.97 19.05 22.71
N ALA A 124 5.44 18.03 23.37
CA ALA A 124 4.09 17.99 23.92
C ALA A 124 4.03 18.76 25.25
N LEU A 125 3.98 20.10 25.19
CA LEU A 125 4.02 20.96 26.38
C LEU A 125 2.77 20.88 27.23
N SER A 126 1.59 20.71 26.61
CA SER A 126 0.33 20.56 27.34
C SER A 126 0.08 19.10 27.73
N LEU A 127 -0.58 18.90 28.84
CA LEU A 127 -0.95 17.58 29.32
C LEU A 127 -1.88 16.84 28.32
N LEU A 128 -2.74 17.59 27.62
CA LEU A 128 -3.58 17.06 26.54
C LEU A 128 -2.73 16.48 25.39
N LYS A 129 -1.71 17.21 24.95
CA LYS A 129 -0.78 16.73 23.90
C LYS A 129 0.03 15.52 24.36
N LYS A 130 0.48 15.50 25.61
CA LYS A 130 1.16 14.34 26.19
C LYS A 130 0.26 13.10 26.19
N ARG A 131 -0.99 13.26 26.65
CA ARG A 131 -2.01 12.18 26.60
C ARG A 131 -2.25 11.68 25.20
N ALA A 132 -2.54 12.58 24.26
CA ALA A 132 -2.77 12.22 22.87
C ALA A 132 -1.59 11.46 22.26
N THR A 133 -0.37 11.92 22.54
CA THR A 133 0.85 11.25 22.03
C THR A 133 1.03 9.86 22.65
N LEU A 134 0.77 9.69 23.95
CA LEU A 134 0.82 8.37 24.61
C LEU A 134 -0.28 7.44 24.07
N SER A 135 -1.49 7.96 23.87
CA SER A 135 -2.59 7.19 23.25
C SER A 135 -2.22 6.70 21.86
N ASN A 136 -1.59 7.56 21.04
CA ASN A 136 -1.11 7.19 19.71
C ASN A 136 0.00 6.12 19.78
N ILE A 137 0.97 6.24 20.70
CA ILE A 137 2.00 5.21 20.91
C ILE A 137 1.35 3.87 21.30
N GLY A 138 0.37 3.90 22.20
CA GLY A 138 -0.38 2.70 22.58
C GLY A 138 -1.11 2.07 21.41
N ALA A 139 -1.73 2.89 20.53
CA ALA A 139 -2.38 2.42 19.32
C ALA A 139 -1.38 1.75 18.35
N VAL A 140 -0.19 2.35 18.15
CA VAL A 140 0.85 1.75 17.29
C VAL A 140 1.33 0.42 17.84
N TYR A 141 1.53 0.29 19.16
CA TYR A 141 1.86 -1.02 19.76
C TYR A 141 0.74 -2.05 19.56
N ALA A 142 -0.53 -1.62 19.64
CA ALA A 142 -1.66 -2.50 19.36
C ALA A 142 -1.69 -2.95 17.90
N ASP A 143 -1.41 -2.05 16.95
CA ASP A 143 -1.33 -2.36 15.52
C ASP A 143 -0.16 -3.31 15.19
N GLU A 144 0.95 -3.19 15.93
CA GLU A 144 2.11 -4.10 15.86
C GLU A 144 1.81 -5.49 16.48
N GLY A 145 0.67 -5.66 17.15
CA GLY A 145 0.32 -6.89 17.88
C GLY A 145 0.90 -6.98 19.30
N LYS A 146 1.58 -5.96 19.78
CA LYS A 146 2.16 -5.86 21.13
C LYS A 146 1.08 -5.39 22.13
N TYR A 147 0.04 -6.19 22.30
CA TYR A 147 -1.16 -5.79 23.08
C TYR A 147 -0.86 -5.55 24.56
N LYS A 148 0.06 -6.31 25.17
CA LYS A 148 0.42 -6.15 26.57
C LYS A 148 1.15 -4.82 26.80
N GLU A 149 2.04 -4.45 25.92
CA GLU A 149 2.76 -3.16 25.93
C GLU A 149 1.80 -2.00 25.68
N ALA A 150 0.89 -2.16 24.73
CA ALA A 150 -0.17 -1.18 24.48
C ALA A 150 -1.02 -0.94 25.75
N ILE A 151 -1.46 -2.01 26.42
CA ILE A 151 -2.26 -1.92 27.65
C ILE A 151 -1.47 -1.21 28.75
N LYS A 152 -0.18 -1.48 28.96
CA LYS A 152 0.63 -0.78 29.97
C LYS A 152 0.63 0.75 29.76
N ILE A 153 0.58 1.21 28.51
CA ILE A 153 0.55 2.64 28.18
C ILE A 153 -0.86 3.21 28.28
N LEU A 154 -1.85 2.47 27.79
CA LEU A 154 -3.23 2.97 27.67
C LEU A 154 -4.00 2.91 28.99
N LEU A 155 -3.72 1.91 29.86
CA LEU A 155 -4.48 1.72 31.09
C LEU A 155 -4.38 2.93 32.05
N PRO A 156 -3.23 3.55 32.30
CA PRO A 156 -3.13 4.76 33.10
C PRO A 156 -3.90 5.95 32.49
N LEU A 157 -4.03 5.98 31.16
CA LEU A 157 -4.81 7.01 30.46
C LEU A 157 -6.32 6.80 30.60
N ALA A 158 -6.75 5.59 30.95
CA ALA A 158 -8.14 5.27 31.22
C ALA A 158 -8.56 5.56 32.67
N GLU A 159 -7.68 6.06 33.51
CA GLU A 159 -8.03 6.51 34.86
C GLU A 159 -8.59 7.93 34.80
N LYS A 160 -9.76 8.12 35.40
CA LYS A 160 -10.42 9.45 35.55
C LYS A 160 -9.67 10.24 36.61
N ASN A 161 -8.94 11.27 36.20
CA ASN A 161 -8.17 12.13 37.10
C ASN A 161 -8.66 13.61 37.06
N GLU A 162 -8.03 14.48 37.81
CA GLU A 162 -8.33 15.93 37.94
C GLU A 162 -8.47 16.68 36.59
N LEU A 163 -7.84 16.17 35.50
CA LEU A 163 -7.96 16.77 34.17
C LEU A 163 -9.38 16.72 33.61
N TYR A 164 -10.13 15.68 33.95
CA TYR A 164 -11.54 15.55 33.57
C TYR A 164 -12.38 16.73 34.06
N LYS A 165 -12.06 17.23 35.26
CA LYS A 165 -12.78 18.36 35.86
C LYS A 165 -12.51 19.67 35.14
N LYS A 166 -11.30 19.83 34.56
CA LYS A 166 -10.84 21.09 33.96
C LYS A 166 -11.22 21.26 32.48
N TYR A 167 -11.28 20.18 31.69
CA TYR A 167 -11.51 20.20 30.24
C TYR A 167 -12.48 19.08 29.82
N PRO A 168 -13.74 19.09 30.25
CA PRO A 168 -14.60 17.91 30.14
C PRO A 168 -14.78 17.41 28.73
N LYS A 169 -15.20 18.24 27.75
CA LYS A 169 -15.55 17.77 26.40
C LYS A 169 -14.37 17.22 25.61
N ASN A 170 -13.23 17.90 25.58
CA ASN A 170 -12.07 17.48 24.78
C ASN A 170 -11.39 16.23 25.36
N ILE A 171 -11.42 16.08 26.68
CA ILE A 171 -10.86 14.91 27.36
C ILE A 171 -11.76 13.70 27.22
N GLU A 172 -13.09 13.88 27.25
CA GLU A 172 -14.04 12.78 27.10
C GLU A 172 -13.94 12.08 25.75
N MET A 173 -13.74 12.83 24.64
CA MET A 173 -13.50 12.25 23.33
C MET A 173 -12.19 11.45 23.29
N ASP A 174 -11.09 12.03 23.83
CA ASP A 174 -9.80 11.35 23.90
C ASP A 174 -9.87 10.09 24.78
N TYR A 175 -10.56 10.21 25.90
CA TYR A 175 -10.79 9.08 26.81
C TYR A 175 -11.58 7.95 26.15
N ALA A 176 -12.65 8.25 25.43
CA ALA A 176 -13.40 7.25 24.70
C ALA A 176 -12.53 6.53 23.63
N LYS A 177 -11.60 7.24 22.97
CA LYS A 177 -10.62 6.63 22.07
C LYS A 177 -9.65 5.70 22.79
N VAL A 178 -9.17 6.09 23.97
CA VAL A 178 -8.31 5.25 24.81
C VAL A 178 -9.03 3.97 25.21
N LEU A 179 -10.32 4.06 25.61
CA LEU A 179 -11.13 2.88 25.94
C LEU A 179 -11.32 1.96 24.73
N ASP A 180 -11.56 2.48 23.52
CA ASP A 180 -11.62 1.66 22.32
C ASP A 180 -10.30 0.92 22.07
N ASN A 181 -9.17 1.60 22.20
CA ASN A 181 -7.86 0.99 22.00
C ASN A 181 -7.59 -0.11 23.04
N LEU A 182 -7.98 0.11 24.30
CA LEU A 182 -7.94 -0.93 25.34
C LEU A 182 -8.85 -2.10 25.00
N GLY A 183 -10.09 -1.80 24.59
CA GLY A 183 -11.05 -2.82 24.14
C GLY A 183 -10.46 -3.68 23.02
N ASN A 184 -9.83 -3.05 22.02
CA ASN A 184 -9.17 -3.75 20.93
C ASN A 184 -8.02 -4.64 21.42
N CYS A 185 -7.17 -4.14 22.32
CA CYS A 185 -6.09 -4.93 22.89
C CYS A 185 -6.62 -6.14 23.67
N TYR A 186 -7.61 -5.96 24.52
CA TYR A 186 -8.24 -7.05 25.29
C TYR A 186 -8.98 -8.04 24.39
N PHE A 187 -9.64 -7.57 23.34
CA PHE A 187 -10.28 -8.44 22.34
C PHE A 187 -9.28 -9.36 21.65
N LYS A 188 -8.15 -8.79 21.21
CA LYS A 188 -7.08 -9.56 20.58
C LYS A 188 -6.41 -10.57 21.51
N LEU A 189 -6.46 -10.32 22.81
CA LEU A 189 -6.01 -11.23 23.85
C LEU A 189 -7.13 -12.21 24.33
N ASN A 190 -8.27 -12.22 23.67
CA ASN A 190 -9.47 -13.00 24.07
C ASN A 190 -9.89 -12.78 25.52
N ASN A 191 -9.69 -11.57 26.04
CA ASN A 191 -10.02 -11.20 27.41
C ASN A 191 -11.44 -10.58 27.46
N PRO A 192 -12.31 -11.05 28.35
CA PRO A 192 -13.69 -10.54 28.46
C PRO A 192 -13.79 -9.06 28.80
N LYS A 193 -12.75 -8.44 29.37
CA LYS A 193 -12.70 -6.99 29.60
C LYS A 193 -12.88 -6.16 28.33
N ALA A 194 -12.65 -6.75 27.15
CA ALA A 194 -12.85 -6.07 25.87
C ALA A 194 -14.25 -5.47 25.75
N LEU A 195 -15.27 -6.24 26.07
CA LEU A 195 -16.66 -5.81 25.97
C LEU A 195 -16.97 -4.63 26.93
N TYR A 196 -16.43 -4.69 28.15
CA TYR A 196 -16.57 -3.59 29.12
C TYR A 196 -16.04 -2.27 28.53
N TYR A 197 -14.81 -2.27 28.01
CA TYR A 197 -14.20 -1.06 27.46
C TYR A 197 -14.92 -0.55 26.22
N TYR A 198 -15.39 -1.42 25.34
CA TYR A 198 -16.17 -1.03 24.17
C TYR A 198 -17.51 -0.38 24.56
N ASN A 199 -18.21 -0.93 25.55
CA ASN A 199 -19.48 -0.37 26.02
C ASN A 199 -19.29 0.97 26.72
N GLU A 200 -18.28 1.12 27.57
CA GLU A 200 -17.96 2.39 28.21
C GLU A 200 -17.59 3.47 27.18
N SER A 201 -16.79 3.12 26.17
CA SER A 201 -16.49 4.03 25.07
C SER A 201 -17.75 4.45 24.32
N LEU A 202 -18.60 3.50 23.97
CA LEU A 202 -19.86 3.77 23.27
C LEU A 202 -20.78 4.68 24.08
N LYS A 203 -20.92 4.44 25.39
CA LYS A 203 -21.73 5.25 26.27
C LYS A 203 -21.31 6.73 26.23
N ILE A 204 -20.03 7.01 26.38
CA ILE A 204 -19.49 8.38 26.34
C ILE A 204 -19.77 9.03 24.99
N LYS A 205 -19.57 8.32 23.89
CA LYS A 205 -19.81 8.84 22.55
C LYS A 205 -21.29 9.12 22.28
N LEU A 206 -22.19 8.33 22.87
CA LEU A 206 -23.62 8.59 22.82
C LEU A 206 -24.00 9.86 23.59
N GLU A 207 -23.45 10.05 24.78
CA GLU A 207 -23.64 11.26 25.60
C GLU A 207 -23.12 12.51 24.89
N LEU A 208 -21.96 12.40 24.21
CA LEU A 208 -21.38 13.49 23.43
C LEU A 208 -22.04 13.71 22.06
N LYS A 209 -22.96 12.84 21.65
CA LYS A 209 -23.54 12.81 20.28
C LYS A 209 -22.48 12.75 19.18
N ASP A 210 -21.35 12.06 19.45
CA ASP A 210 -20.26 11.88 18.50
C ASP A 210 -20.63 10.76 17.49
N GLU A 211 -21.27 11.15 16.40
CA GLU A 211 -21.75 10.21 15.36
C GLU A 211 -20.60 9.40 14.74
N GLU A 212 -19.43 10.00 14.59
CA GLU A 212 -18.25 9.30 14.06
C GLU A 212 -17.72 8.29 15.08
N GLY A 213 -17.56 8.70 16.32
CA GLY A 213 -17.14 7.82 17.39
C GLY A 213 -18.12 6.66 17.62
N ILE A 214 -19.44 6.90 17.57
CA ILE A 214 -20.46 5.86 17.68
C ILE A 214 -20.31 4.84 16.52
N MET A 215 -20.10 5.32 15.30
CA MET A 215 -19.83 4.43 14.15
C MET A 215 -18.61 3.52 14.41
N PHE A 216 -17.51 4.08 14.94
CA PHE A 216 -16.32 3.29 15.28
C PHE A 216 -16.59 2.26 16.38
N SER A 217 -17.33 2.62 17.44
CA SER A 217 -17.71 1.70 18.51
C SER A 217 -18.59 0.55 17.99
N HIS A 218 -19.57 0.85 17.11
CA HIS A 218 -20.38 -0.18 16.48
C HIS A 218 -19.54 -1.13 15.62
N LYS A 219 -18.53 -0.64 14.91
CA LYS A 219 -17.57 -1.51 14.19
C LYS A 219 -16.83 -2.45 15.14
N ASN A 220 -16.35 -1.95 16.26
CA ASN A 220 -15.60 -2.74 17.24
C ASN A 220 -16.51 -3.81 17.86
N LEU A 221 -17.73 -3.46 18.24
CA LEU A 221 -18.72 -4.40 18.77
C LEU A 221 -19.15 -5.44 17.72
N SER A 222 -19.33 -5.03 16.46
CA SER A 222 -19.58 -5.98 15.38
C SER A 222 -18.45 -7.01 15.28
N ASN A 223 -17.19 -6.57 15.23
CA ASN A 223 -16.04 -7.48 15.20
C ASN A 223 -16.00 -8.40 16.43
N TYR A 224 -16.34 -7.90 17.60
CA TYR A 224 -16.37 -8.67 18.84
C TYR A 224 -17.37 -9.83 18.75
N TYR A 225 -18.58 -9.56 18.23
CA TYR A 225 -19.67 -10.51 18.19
C TYR A 225 -19.68 -11.46 16.98
N ILE A 226 -18.83 -11.28 15.97
CA ILE A 226 -18.84 -12.10 14.74
C ILE A 226 -18.90 -13.61 15.04
N LYS A 227 -18.11 -14.06 16.03
CA LYS A 227 -18.03 -15.50 16.35
C LYS A 227 -19.08 -15.97 17.36
N SER A 228 -19.44 -15.12 18.33
CA SER A 228 -20.31 -15.48 19.45
C SER A 228 -21.78 -15.19 19.18
N ASN A 229 -22.09 -14.17 18.41
CA ASN A 229 -23.45 -13.78 18.04
C ASN A 229 -23.48 -13.08 16.68
N PRO A 230 -23.46 -13.83 15.57
CA PRO A 230 -23.40 -13.26 14.22
C PRO A 230 -24.54 -12.30 13.90
N LYS A 231 -25.75 -12.57 14.41
CA LYS A 231 -26.91 -11.69 14.22
C LYS A 231 -26.74 -10.32 14.89
N LEU A 232 -26.19 -10.31 16.09
CA LEU A 232 -25.88 -9.07 16.79
C LEU A 232 -24.73 -8.32 16.10
N ALA A 233 -23.72 -9.05 15.64
CA ALA A 233 -22.62 -8.49 14.87
C ALA A 233 -23.12 -7.81 13.60
N GLU A 234 -24.05 -8.44 12.88
CA GLU A 234 -24.68 -7.88 11.68
C GLU A 234 -25.44 -6.59 11.99
N ASN A 235 -26.21 -6.56 13.09
CA ASN A 235 -26.95 -5.37 13.50
C ASN A 235 -26.02 -4.18 13.78
N TYR A 236 -24.92 -4.42 14.50
CA TYR A 236 -23.90 -3.39 14.73
C TYR A 236 -23.22 -2.95 13.42
N ALA A 237 -22.91 -3.90 12.51
CA ALA A 237 -22.33 -3.58 11.21
C ALA A 237 -23.28 -2.72 10.36
N LYS A 238 -24.59 -3.06 10.33
CA LYS A 238 -25.63 -2.26 9.63
C LYS A 238 -25.74 -0.87 10.23
N SER A 239 -25.73 -0.76 11.55
CA SER A 239 -25.77 0.55 12.22
C SER A 239 -24.55 1.40 11.89
N ALA A 240 -23.34 0.83 11.95
CA ALA A 240 -22.11 1.53 11.56
C ALA A 240 -22.14 1.97 10.09
N TYR A 241 -22.61 1.09 9.21
CA TYR A 241 -22.76 1.38 7.79
C TYR A 241 -23.71 2.56 7.54
N ASN A 242 -24.88 2.56 8.16
CA ASN A 242 -25.87 3.63 8.03
C ASN A 242 -25.34 4.97 8.56
N LYS A 243 -24.64 4.97 9.71
CA LYS A 243 -24.00 6.17 10.26
C LYS A 243 -22.94 6.73 9.32
N SER A 244 -22.19 5.88 8.61
CA SER A 244 -21.16 6.31 7.66
C SER A 244 -21.71 7.17 6.52
N PHE A 245 -22.99 7.06 6.17
CA PHE A 245 -23.66 7.96 5.21
C PHE A 245 -23.95 9.33 5.83
N LYS A 246 -24.46 9.37 7.05
CA LYS A 246 -24.77 10.63 7.75
C LYS A 246 -23.55 11.52 7.89
N ILE A 247 -22.41 10.94 8.26
CA ILE A 247 -21.14 11.67 8.44
C ILE A 247 -20.32 11.79 7.14
N LYS A 248 -20.83 11.31 6.01
CA LYS A 248 -20.15 11.32 4.70
C LYS A 248 -18.76 10.66 4.71
N ALA A 249 -18.52 9.70 5.60
CA ALA A 249 -17.23 9.04 5.78
C ALA A 249 -17.06 7.85 4.81
N ILE A 250 -16.66 8.14 3.58
CA ILE A 250 -16.58 7.15 2.49
C ILE A 250 -15.61 6.00 2.82
N SER A 251 -14.41 6.29 3.32
CA SER A 251 -13.43 5.27 3.69
C SER A 251 -13.92 4.37 4.85
N SER A 252 -14.64 4.94 5.82
CA SER A 252 -15.26 4.19 6.91
C SER A 252 -16.41 3.31 6.41
N ARG A 253 -17.17 3.78 5.42
CA ARG A 253 -18.22 3.00 4.74
C ARG A 253 -17.68 1.73 4.10
N LEU A 254 -16.54 1.81 3.43
CA LEU A 254 -15.87 0.63 2.86
C LEU A 254 -15.52 -0.40 3.95
N LYS A 255 -14.96 0.07 5.09
CA LYS A 255 -14.65 -0.80 6.22
C LYS A 255 -15.91 -1.44 6.82
N CYS A 256 -17.03 -0.71 6.89
CA CYS A 256 -18.32 -1.25 7.35
C CYS A 256 -18.88 -2.30 6.38
N LEU A 257 -18.75 -2.10 5.07
CA LEU A 257 -19.11 -3.13 4.08
C LEU A 257 -18.29 -4.41 4.26
N GLY A 258 -16.97 -4.28 4.50
CA GLY A 258 -16.12 -5.43 4.81
C GLY A 258 -16.56 -6.21 6.07
N LEU A 259 -17.16 -5.54 7.07
CA LEU A 259 -17.77 -6.19 8.22
C LEU A 259 -19.08 -6.89 7.86
N LEU A 260 -19.94 -6.24 7.08
CA LEU A 260 -21.20 -6.83 6.63
C LEU A 260 -20.95 -8.10 5.82
N ILE A 261 -19.96 -8.11 4.94
CA ILE A 261 -19.53 -9.30 4.19
C ILE A 261 -19.14 -10.45 5.13
N LYS A 262 -18.56 -10.14 6.28
CA LYS A 262 -18.15 -11.16 7.28
C LYS A 262 -19.31 -11.68 8.15
N CYS A 263 -20.40 -10.93 8.23
CA CYS A 263 -21.54 -11.23 9.10
C CYS A 263 -22.77 -11.73 8.37
N THR A 264 -22.77 -11.68 7.01
CA THR A 264 -23.93 -12.04 6.19
C THR A 264 -23.65 -13.21 5.29
N GLU A 265 -24.71 -13.88 4.86
CA GLU A 265 -24.66 -15.05 3.96
C GLU A 265 -25.64 -14.84 2.78
N GLY A 266 -25.60 -15.75 1.82
CA GLY A 266 -26.56 -15.81 0.71
C GLY A 266 -26.63 -14.52 -0.12
N SER A 267 -27.84 -14.03 -0.37
CA SER A 267 -28.11 -12.86 -1.21
C SER A 267 -27.53 -11.56 -0.63
N ASP A 268 -27.55 -11.41 0.68
CA ASP A 268 -27.01 -10.22 1.38
C ASP A 268 -25.49 -10.16 1.26
N LEU A 269 -24.80 -11.29 1.39
CA LEU A 269 -23.36 -11.38 1.16
C LEU A 269 -23.01 -10.90 -0.26
N ARG A 270 -23.71 -11.41 -1.29
CA ARG A 270 -23.50 -11.00 -2.68
C ARG A 270 -23.73 -9.49 -2.86
N LYS A 271 -24.82 -8.96 -2.30
CA LYS A 271 -25.17 -7.52 -2.36
C LYS A 271 -24.09 -6.64 -1.76
N TYR A 272 -23.58 -6.99 -0.56
CA TYR A 272 -22.55 -6.19 0.10
C TYR A 272 -21.17 -6.34 -0.56
N SER A 273 -20.86 -7.50 -1.13
CA SER A 273 -19.64 -7.71 -1.89
C SER A 273 -19.59 -6.86 -3.16
N LEU A 274 -20.68 -6.78 -3.92
CA LEU A 274 -20.78 -5.90 -5.09
C LEU A 274 -20.61 -4.42 -4.69
N LYS A 275 -21.32 -3.97 -3.64
CA LYS A 275 -21.17 -2.59 -3.15
C LYS A 275 -19.76 -2.28 -2.65
N TYR A 276 -19.08 -3.26 -2.08
CA TYR A 276 -17.70 -3.12 -1.63
C TYR A 276 -16.74 -2.89 -2.80
N THR A 277 -16.84 -3.70 -3.85
CA THR A 277 -16.01 -3.55 -5.06
C THR A 277 -16.25 -2.21 -5.74
N GLU A 278 -17.50 -1.85 -6.01
CA GLU A 278 -17.86 -0.56 -6.61
C GLU A 278 -17.30 0.63 -5.79
N LEU A 279 -17.46 0.59 -4.48
CA LEU A 279 -16.99 1.65 -3.60
C LEU A 279 -15.45 1.69 -3.52
N ALA A 280 -14.80 0.53 -3.49
CA ALA A 280 -13.34 0.43 -3.50
C ALA A 280 -12.74 1.02 -4.77
N ASP A 281 -13.32 0.70 -5.93
CA ASP A 281 -12.90 1.25 -7.24
C ASP A 281 -13.12 2.76 -7.30
N SER A 282 -14.27 3.24 -6.79
CA SER A 282 -14.56 4.67 -6.70
C SER A 282 -13.56 5.41 -5.81
N ILE A 283 -13.21 4.85 -4.64
CA ILE A 283 -12.21 5.43 -3.73
C ILE A 283 -10.84 5.47 -4.41
N ASN A 284 -10.41 4.38 -5.02
CA ASN A 284 -9.11 4.29 -5.69
C ASN A 284 -9.02 5.29 -6.86
N SER A 285 -10.06 5.36 -7.68
CA SER A 285 -10.15 6.32 -8.79
C SER A 285 -10.15 7.78 -8.29
N SER A 286 -10.85 8.05 -7.18
CA SER A 286 -10.85 9.38 -6.55
C SER A 286 -9.47 9.74 -6.00
N ARG A 287 -8.80 8.81 -5.31
CA ARG A 287 -7.44 9.01 -4.78
C ARG A 287 -6.43 9.28 -5.90
N LEU A 288 -6.49 8.52 -6.98
CA LEU A 288 -5.63 8.73 -8.15
C LEU A 288 -5.86 10.11 -8.77
N ARG A 289 -7.13 10.51 -8.95
CA ARG A 289 -7.47 11.85 -9.48
C ARG A 289 -6.92 12.95 -8.58
N LYS A 290 -7.11 12.87 -7.26
CA LYS A 290 -6.59 13.86 -6.30
C LYS A 290 -5.06 13.88 -6.27
N LYS A 291 -4.41 12.73 -6.28
CA LYS A 291 -2.95 12.65 -6.39
C LYS A 291 -2.44 13.34 -7.64
N ASN A 292 -3.09 13.12 -8.78
CA ASN A 292 -2.75 13.78 -10.04
C ASN A 292 -3.01 15.30 -9.96
N GLN A 293 -4.11 15.73 -9.34
CA GLN A 293 -4.44 17.13 -9.14
C GLN A 293 -3.41 17.84 -8.24
N PHE A 294 -3.03 17.24 -7.12
CA PHE A 294 -1.97 17.79 -6.25
C PHE A 294 -0.61 17.79 -6.93
N ALA A 295 -0.29 16.75 -7.69
CA ALA A 295 0.92 16.70 -8.51
C ALA A 295 0.92 17.81 -9.57
N LEU A 296 -0.22 18.09 -10.21
CA LEU A 296 -0.38 19.17 -11.18
C LEU A 296 -0.22 20.55 -10.53
N ILE A 297 -0.82 20.79 -9.37
CA ILE A 297 -0.65 22.03 -8.60
C ILE A 297 0.83 22.25 -8.27
N LYS A 298 1.51 21.21 -7.78
CA LYS A 298 2.94 21.25 -7.46
C LYS A 298 3.78 21.49 -8.71
N TYR A 299 3.47 20.82 -9.81
CA TYR A 299 4.15 20.99 -11.09
C TYR A 299 4.00 22.44 -11.61
N ASN A 300 2.76 22.96 -11.64
CA ASN A 300 2.50 24.32 -12.10
C ASN A 300 3.18 25.36 -11.21
N SER A 301 3.17 25.16 -9.88
CA SER A 301 3.87 26.04 -8.95
C SER A 301 5.39 26.02 -9.17
N LYS A 302 5.96 24.83 -9.39
CA LYS A 302 7.38 24.68 -9.72
C LYS A 302 7.70 25.34 -11.07
N LYS A 303 6.88 25.05 -12.09
CA LYS A 303 7.01 25.63 -13.42
C LYS A 303 6.98 27.15 -13.38
N ASN A 304 5.99 27.75 -12.69
CA ASN A 304 5.89 29.21 -12.54
C ASN A 304 7.11 29.80 -11.81
N LYS A 305 7.63 29.08 -10.80
CA LYS A 305 8.86 29.51 -10.09
C LYS A 305 10.08 29.43 -10.99
N ASP A 306 10.20 28.33 -11.75
CA ASP A 306 11.31 28.13 -12.68
C ASP A 306 11.24 29.14 -13.84
N GLU A 307 10.03 29.43 -14.37
CA GLU A 307 9.81 30.47 -15.37
C GLU A 307 10.16 31.88 -14.85
N ASN A 308 9.75 32.22 -13.62
CA ASN A 308 10.11 33.48 -12.97
C ASN A 308 11.62 33.59 -12.70
N LEU A 309 12.25 32.47 -12.35
CA LEU A 309 13.71 32.40 -12.18
C LEU A 309 14.41 32.57 -13.53
N GLN A 310 13.90 31.88 -14.58
CA GLN A 310 14.40 32.01 -15.94
C GLN A 310 14.27 33.45 -16.48
N LEU A 311 13.12 34.10 -16.22
CA LEU A 311 12.92 35.52 -16.61
C LEU A 311 13.88 36.44 -15.87
N LYS A 312 14.20 36.18 -14.60
CA LYS A 312 15.21 36.94 -13.84
C LYS A 312 16.62 36.66 -14.34
N THR A 313 16.95 35.38 -14.63
CA THR A 313 18.26 35.04 -15.20
C THR A 313 18.40 35.57 -16.62
N GLN A 314 17.35 35.50 -17.43
CA GLN A 314 17.33 36.00 -18.78
C GLN A 314 17.49 37.53 -18.84
N LYS A 315 16.92 38.27 -17.87
CA LYS A 315 17.21 39.72 -17.72
C LYS A 315 18.67 39.99 -17.34
N ALA A 316 19.20 39.23 -16.38
CA ALA A 316 20.61 39.33 -15.98
C ALA A 316 21.55 38.89 -17.11
N GLU A 317 21.18 37.84 -17.88
CA GLU A 317 21.94 37.39 -19.04
C GLU A 317 21.88 38.37 -20.21
N ASN A 318 20.74 39.04 -20.46
CA ASN A 318 20.63 40.09 -21.47
C ASN A 318 21.49 41.29 -21.12
N GLU A 319 21.58 41.66 -19.85
CA GLU A 319 22.51 42.69 -19.38
C GLU A 319 23.98 42.25 -19.54
N LEU A 320 24.27 40.97 -19.31
CA LEU A 320 25.61 40.40 -19.48
C LEU A 320 25.97 40.17 -20.97
N GLN A 321 24.99 39.83 -21.83
CA GLN A 321 25.21 39.65 -23.27
C GLN A 321 25.55 40.95 -24.00
N LEU A 322 25.02 42.09 -23.54
CA LEU A 322 25.42 43.40 -24.03
C LEU A 322 26.92 43.70 -23.76
N GLU A 323 27.46 43.14 -22.68
CA GLU A 323 28.88 43.24 -22.33
C GLU A 323 29.76 42.23 -23.10
N ARG A 324 29.20 41.05 -23.43
CA ARG A 324 29.93 39.92 -24.03
C ARG A 324 29.91 39.88 -25.57
N GLN A 325 29.13 40.72 -26.24
CA GLN A 325 29.11 40.75 -27.71
C GLN A 325 30.49 41.03 -28.35
N LYS A 326 31.46 41.45 -27.58
CA LYS A 326 32.83 41.75 -28.05
C LYS A 326 33.78 40.54 -28.18
N ASN A 327 33.43 39.37 -27.59
CA ASN A 327 34.36 38.21 -27.58
C ASN A 327 33.79 36.92 -28.24
N ARG A 328 32.93 37.06 -29.22
CA ARG A 328 32.04 35.99 -29.69
C ARG A 328 32.63 34.90 -30.61
N ASN A 329 33.75 35.09 -31.23
CA ASN A 329 34.16 34.13 -32.31
C ASN A 329 34.85 32.86 -31.84
N THR A 330 35.46 32.81 -30.70
CA THR A 330 36.17 31.64 -30.19
C THR A 330 35.26 30.71 -29.36
N LEU A 331 34.21 31.22 -28.68
CA LEU A 331 33.32 30.43 -27.84
C LEU A 331 32.35 29.56 -28.67
N SER A 332 31.96 30.01 -29.86
CA SER A 332 30.99 29.28 -30.71
C SER A 332 31.53 27.92 -31.16
N TYR A 333 32.81 27.81 -31.48
CA TYR A 333 33.39 26.54 -31.91
C TYR A 333 33.48 25.52 -30.76
N ILE A 334 33.80 25.98 -29.55
CA ILE A 334 33.88 25.13 -28.37
C ILE A 334 32.48 24.63 -27.99
N ILE A 335 31.46 25.49 -28.09
CA ILE A 335 30.09 25.12 -27.82
C ILE A 335 29.56 24.08 -28.83
N ILE A 336 29.87 24.23 -30.11
CA ILE A 336 29.44 23.28 -31.14
C ILE A 336 30.08 21.89 -30.90
N ILE A 337 31.35 21.86 -30.54
CA ILE A 337 32.05 20.59 -30.22
C ILE A 337 31.41 19.94 -28.97
N PHE A 338 31.07 20.75 -27.95
CA PHE A 338 30.39 20.25 -26.74
C PHE A 338 28.97 19.75 -27.04
N ILE A 339 28.20 20.43 -27.90
CA ILE A 339 26.85 19.99 -28.28
C ILE A 339 26.89 18.67 -29.03
N VAL A 340 27.86 18.55 -29.98
CA VAL A 340 28.01 17.31 -30.73
C VAL A 340 28.44 16.16 -29.80
N GLY A 341 29.36 16.40 -28.88
CA GLY A 341 29.76 15.42 -27.88
C GLY A 341 28.61 15.04 -26.92
N PHE A 342 27.82 16.02 -26.50
CA PHE A 342 26.68 15.81 -25.62
C PHE A 342 25.52 15.04 -26.30
N LEU A 343 25.26 15.36 -27.59
CA LEU A 343 24.27 14.62 -28.37
C LEU A 343 24.71 13.17 -28.59
N PHE A 344 26.02 12.95 -28.79
CA PHE A 344 26.56 11.58 -28.90
C PHE A 344 26.45 10.83 -27.57
N PHE A 345 26.72 11.49 -26.45
CA PHE A 345 26.56 10.92 -25.10
C PHE A 345 25.07 10.68 -24.75
N LEU A 346 24.20 11.62 -25.14
CA LEU A 346 22.76 11.48 -24.91
C LEU A 346 22.16 10.33 -25.72
N PHE A 347 22.60 10.18 -26.98
CA PHE A 347 22.21 9.04 -27.82
C PHE A 347 22.67 7.71 -27.20
N PHE A 348 23.88 7.67 -26.67
CA PHE A 348 24.42 6.48 -26.00
C PHE A 348 23.71 6.20 -24.67
N TYR A 349 23.39 7.26 -23.90
CA TYR A 349 22.63 7.16 -22.64
C TYR A 349 21.20 6.67 -22.87
N LEU A 350 20.52 7.21 -23.89
CA LEU A 350 19.15 6.78 -24.22
C LEU A 350 19.10 5.36 -24.79
N ALA A 351 20.09 4.98 -25.58
CA ALA A 351 20.22 3.62 -26.11
C ALA A 351 20.49 2.58 -25.01
N THR A 352 21.29 2.95 -23.99
CA THR A 352 21.56 2.08 -22.83
C THR A 352 20.40 2.07 -21.81
N LYS A 353 19.69 3.20 -21.64
CA LYS A 353 18.55 3.31 -20.72
C LYS A 353 17.36 2.45 -21.18
N GLY A 354 17.08 2.42 -22.50
CA GLY A 354 16.02 1.57 -23.05
C GLY A 354 16.24 0.06 -22.84
N LYS A 355 17.50 -0.38 -22.75
CA LYS A 355 17.84 -1.77 -22.37
C LYS A 355 17.62 -2.05 -20.88
N ARG A 356 17.83 -1.08 -19.99
CA ARG A 356 17.62 -1.21 -18.53
C ARG A 356 16.14 -1.21 -18.16
N GLU A 357 15.33 -0.33 -18.75
CA GLU A 357 13.90 -0.22 -18.45
C GLU A 357 13.12 -1.50 -18.81
N LYS A 358 13.55 -2.20 -19.85
CA LYS A 358 12.96 -3.50 -20.24
C LYS A 358 13.18 -4.58 -19.18
N ASN A 359 14.33 -4.57 -18.50
CA ASN A 359 14.65 -5.50 -17.43
C ASN A 359 14.02 -5.11 -16.08
N GLU A 360 13.86 -3.80 -15.81
CA GLU A 360 13.23 -3.32 -14.56
C GLU A 360 11.73 -3.61 -14.50
N THR A 361 11.04 -3.64 -15.64
CA THR A 361 9.59 -3.93 -15.68
C THR A 361 9.28 -5.37 -15.29
N ILE A 362 10.18 -6.30 -15.63
CA ILE A 362 10.07 -7.71 -15.23
C ILE A 362 10.31 -7.84 -13.71
N ASN A 363 11.33 -7.17 -13.18
CA ASN A 363 11.63 -7.18 -11.75
C ASN A 363 10.53 -6.51 -10.90
N LYS A 364 9.92 -5.42 -11.38
CA LYS A 364 8.82 -4.74 -10.65
C LYS A 364 7.56 -5.62 -10.53
N SER A 365 7.29 -6.47 -11.52
CA SER A 365 6.18 -7.44 -11.43
C SER A 365 6.46 -8.51 -10.38
N GLU A 366 7.70 -8.99 -10.29
CA GLU A 366 8.11 -10.00 -9.30
C GLU A 366 8.10 -9.44 -7.88
N VAL A 367 8.58 -8.23 -7.66
CA VAL A 367 8.55 -7.54 -6.36
C VAL A 367 7.10 -7.27 -5.90
N ARG A 368 6.19 -6.94 -6.81
CA ARG A 368 4.76 -6.74 -6.47
C ARG A 368 4.08 -8.05 -6.05
N ILE A 369 4.45 -9.16 -6.66
CA ILE A 369 3.95 -10.50 -6.29
C ILE A 369 4.53 -10.90 -4.93
N SER A 370 5.82 -10.65 -4.70
CA SER A 370 6.49 -10.91 -3.42
C SER A 370 5.86 -10.14 -2.26
N ASN A 371 5.55 -8.85 -2.45
CA ASN A 371 4.92 -8.01 -1.42
C ASN A 371 3.48 -8.46 -1.09
N LYS A 372 2.70 -8.92 -2.08
CA LYS A 372 1.38 -9.52 -1.82
C LYS A 372 1.46 -10.79 -1.00
N LEU A 373 2.45 -11.62 -1.31
CA LEU A 373 2.66 -12.89 -0.62
C LEU A 373 3.19 -12.70 0.80
N HIS A 374 4.01 -11.67 1.02
CA HIS A 374 4.51 -11.31 2.34
C HIS A 374 3.36 -10.92 3.28
N ASN A 375 2.37 -10.18 2.80
CA ASN A 375 1.22 -9.78 3.62
C ASN A 375 0.31 -10.97 3.97
N GLU A 376 0.11 -11.91 3.04
CA GLU A 376 -0.66 -13.12 3.31
C GLU A 376 0.08 -14.09 4.25
N LEU A 377 1.41 -14.21 4.08
CA LEU A 377 2.23 -15.05 4.95
C LEU A 377 2.31 -14.50 6.37
N ALA A 378 2.47 -13.18 6.52
CA ALA A 378 2.51 -12.55 7.82
C ALA A 378 1.20 -12.75 8.60
N MET A 379 0.07 -12.76 7.90
CA MET A 379 -1.25 -13.00 8.48
C MET A 379 -1.39 -14.44 8.98
N ASP A 380 -1.00 -15.42 8.17
CA ASP A 380 -1.04 -16.84 8.56
C ASP A 380 -0.12 -17.15 9.77
N VAL A 381 1.07 -16.53 9.78
CA VAL A 381 2.01 -16.66 10.91
C VAL A 381 1.43 -16.02 12.17
N TYR A 382 0.84 -14.84 12.03
CA TYR A 382 0.22 -14.13 13.13
C TYR A 382 -0.97 -14.88 13.74
N GLU A 383 -1.87 -15.42 12.90
CA GLU A 383 -2.99 -16.26 13.35
C GLU A 383 -2.50 -17.51 14.08
N THR A 384 -1.44 -18.13 13.57
CA THR A 384 -0.86 -19.34 14.18
C THR A 384 -0.18 -19.04 15.51
N LEU A 385 0.52 -17.89 15.61
CA LEU A 385 1.13 -17.41 16.86
C LEU A 385 0.07 -17.06 17.91
N ASN A 386 -0.99 -16.37 17.51
CA ASN A 386 -2.12 -16.05 18.39
C ASN A 386 -2.80 -17.34 18.90
N PHE A 387 -3.04 -18.30 18.01
CA PHE A 387 -3.59 -19.59 18.40
C PHE A 387 -2.70 -20.30 19.43
N ALA A 388 -1.38 -20.34 19.17
CA ALA A 388 -0.40 -20.98 20.05
C ALA A 388 -0.25 -20.26 21.42
N GLY A 389 -0.50 -18.94 21.47
CA GLY A 389 -0.40 -18.16 22.70
C GLY A 389 -1.65 -18.15 23.59
N ILE A 390 -2.81 -18.55 23.04
CA ILE A 390 -4.11 -18.43 23.72
C ILE A 390 -4.67 -19.81 24.08
N GLN A 391 -4.43 -20.81 23.25
CA GLN A 391 -5.02 -22.14 23.41
C GLN A 391 -4.13 -23.05 24.27
N ASP A 392 -4.79 -23.89 25.05
CA ASP A 392 -4.10 -24.95 25.80
C ASP A 392 -3.50 -25.97 24.82
N LEU A 393 -2.17 -25.97 24.72
CA LEU A 393 -1.40 -26.84 23.83
C LEU A 393 -1.19 -28.26 24.42
N GLU A 394 -1.67 -28.57 25.63
CA GLU A 394 -1.71 -29.93 26.14
C GLU A 394 -2.84 -30.75 25.50
N SER A 395 -3.89 -30.07 24.99
CA SER A 395 -4.94 -30.73 24.22
C SER A 395 -4.41 -31.28 22.89
N LYS A 396 -4.71 -32.54 22.63
CA LYS A 396 -4.31 -33.24 21.38
C LYS A 396 -4.87 -32.56 20.13
N GLU A 397 -6.12 -32.11 20.18
CA GLU A 397 -6.76 -31.39 19.08
C GLU A 397 -6.07 -30.03 18.75
N ASN A 398 -5.73 -29.25 19.78
CA ASN A 398 -5.07 -27.98 19.61
C ASN A 398 -3.64 -28.17 19.08
N LYS A 399 -2.96 -29.23 19.49
CA LYS A 399 -1.63 -29.57 19.00
C LYS A 399 -1.66 -30.01 17.54
N GLU A 400 -2.62 -30.85 17.14
CA GLU A 400 -2.80 -31.26 15.75
C GLU A 400 -3.17 -30.07 14.84
N PHE A 401 -4.02 -29.17 15.33
CA PHE A 401 -4.38 -27.93 14.61
C PHE A 401 -3.17 -26.98 14.44
N LEU A 402 -2.37 -26.80 15.48
CA LEU A 402 -1.15 -26.00 15.41
C LEU A 402 -0.16 -26.57 14.40
N VAL A 403 0.10 -27.88 14.45
CA VAL A 403 0.99 -28.57 13.51
C VAL A 403 0.46 -28.44 12.08
N SER A 404 -0.84 -28.62 11.87
CA SER A 404 -1.47 -28.44 10.55
C SER A 404 -1.30 -27.02 10.00
N ASN A 405 -1.42 -25.99 10.83
CA ASN A 405 -1.22 -24.61 10.40
C ASN A 405 0.26 -24.31 10.12
N LEU A 406 1.17 -24.80 10.94
CA LEU A 406 2.61 -24.68 10.67
C LEU A 406 3.01 -25.40 9.37
N GLU A 407 2.42 -26.57 9.09
CA GLU A 407 2.63 -27.25 7.80
C GLU A 407 2.08 -26.44 6.62
N LYS A 408 0.93 -25.78 6.77
CA LYS A 408 0.37 -24.90 5.73
C LYS A 408 1.29 -23.70 5.47
N ILE A 409 1.78 -23.07 6.53
CA ILE A 409 2.74 -21.97 6.44
C ILE A 409 4.02 -22.44 5.75
N TYR A 410 4.58 -23.58 6.18
CA TYR A 410 5.77 -24.15 5.56
C TYR A 410 5.58 -24.45 4.07
N LYS A 411 4.46 -25.06 3.70
CA LYS A 411 4.10 -25.34 2.29
C LYS A 411 3.96 -24.04 1.49
N ARG A 412 3.37 -22.98 2.07
CA ARG A 412 3.28 -21.64 1.44
C ARG A 412 4.65 -21.00 1.25
N VAL A 413 5.48 -20.96 2.28
CA VAL A 413 6.86 -20.44 2.20
C VAL A 413 7.64 -21.15 1.10
N ARG A 414 7.57 -22.48 1.07
CA ARG A 414 8.23 -23.30 0.06
C ARG A 414 7.71 -22.99 -1.36
N ASN A 415 6.41 -22.80 -1.52
CA ASN A 415 5.82 -22.43 -2.81
C ASN A 415 6.25 -21.01 -3.25
N ILE A 416 6.23 -20.02 -2.35
CA ILE A 416 6.69 -18.66 -2.59
C ILE A 416 8.18 -18.66 -3.00
N SER A 417 9.01 -19.44 -2.30
CA SER A 417 10.43 -19.59 -2.61
C SER A 417 10.63 -20.20 -4.00
N LYS A 418 9.86 -21.23 -4.35
CA LYS A 418 9.90 -21.87 -5.68
C LYS A 418 9.38 -20.95 -6.80
N GLU A 419 8.36 -20.11 -6.52
CA GLU A 419 7.83 -19.15 -7.48
C GLU A 419 8.79 -17.99 -7.77
N ASN A 420 9.64 -17.61 -6.81
CA ASN A 420 10.59 -16.51 -6.92
C ASN A 420 12.04 -16.97 -7.18
N SER A 421 12.28 -18.28 -7.31
CA SER A 421 13.61 -18.78 -7.64
C SER A 421 14.07 -18.28 -9.01
N ILE A 422 15.34 -17.95 -9.10
CA ILE A 422 16.00 -17.62 -10.37
C ILE A 422 15.89 -18.83 -11.28
N ILE A 423 15.21 -18.66 -12.42
CA ILE A 423 15.08 -19.71 -13.40
C ILE A 423 16.39 -19.79 -14.17
N ILE A 424 17.03 -20.93 -14.10
CA ILE A 424 18.23 -21.27 -14.86
C ILE A 424 17.85 -21.32 -16.33
N THR A 425 18.47 -20.49 -17.16
CA THR A 425 18.15 -20.34 -18.60
C THR A 425 19.32 -20.65 -19.52
N ASP A 426 20.42 -21.15 -18.96
CA ASP A 426 21.62 -21.59 -19.65
C ASP A 426 21.45 -23.02 -20.21
N GLU A 427 22.54 -23.72 -20.39
CA GLU A 427 22.58 -25.11 -20.91
C GLU A 427 21.81 -26.09 -20.03
N ASN A 428 21.65 -25.80 -18.75
CA ASN A 428 20.95 -26.65 -17.80
C ASN A 428 19.42 -26.42 -17.80
N TYR A 429 18.89 -25.52 -18.63
CA TYR A 429 17.47 -25.21 -18.67
C TYR A 429 16.58 -26.44 -18.87
N TYR A 430 16.96 -27.35 -19.77
CA TYR A 430 16.24 -28.62 -20.02
C TYR A 430 16.12 -29.46 -18.74
N ALA A 431 17.24 -29.64 -18.03
CA ALA A 431 17.27 -30.40 -16.79
C ALA A 431 16.40 -29.75 -15.71
N THR A 432 16.51 -28.43 -15.55
CA THR A 432 15.73 -27.65 -14.59
C THR A 432 14.22 -27.71 -14.89
N LEU A 433 13.83 -27.64 -16.16
CA LEU A 433 12.43 -27.73 -16.58
C LEU A 433 11.88 -29.13 -16.33
N LYS A 434 12.66 -30.17 -16.62
CA LYS A 434 12.29 -31.58 -16.36
C LYS A 434 12.15 -31.87 -14.87
N GLU A 435 13.06 -31.37 -14.06
CA GLU A 435 13.03 -31.47 -12.61
C GLU A 435 11.77 -30.79 -12.05
N MET A 436 11.50 -29.57 -12.49
CA MET A 436 10.31 -28.82 -12.06
C MET A 436 9.01 -29.60 -12.31
N ILE A 437 8.85 -30.19 -13.50
CA ILE A 437 7.66 -30.98 -13.83
C ILE A 437 7.63 -32.26 -12.99
N SER A 438 8.77 -32.91 -12.78
CA SER A 438 8.90 -34.15 -12.03
C SER A 438 8.59 -33.99 -10.54
N ASP A 439 8.84 -32.83 -9.95
CA ASP A 439 8.54 -32.49 -8.55
C ASP A 439 7.04 -32.58 -8.21
N PHE A 440 6.17 -32.57 -9.20
CA PHE A 440 4.72 -32.73 -9.02
C PHE A 440 4.26 -34.20 -9.06
N LYS A 441 5.13 -35.14 -9.40
CA LYS A 441 4.82 -36.57 -9.41
C LYS A 441 4.60 -37.08 -7.99
N THR A 442 3.57 -37.86 -7.79
CA THR A 442 3.25 -38.51 -6.50
C THR A 442 2.94 -40.00 -6.72
N PRO A 443 2.86 -40.82 -5.68
CA PRO A 443 2.49 -42.23 -5.85
C PRO A 443 1.16 -42.46 -6.60
N ASN A 444 0.24 -41.51 -6.47
CA ASN A 444 -1.09 -41.57 -7.10
C ASN A 444 -1.21 -40.77 -8.40
N LEU A 445 -0.13 -40.06 -8.83
CA LEU A 445 -0.12 -39.22 -10.02
C LEU A 445 1.09 -39.53 -10.88
N ASN A 446 0.87 -40.04 -12.07
CA ASN A 446 1.91 -40.24 -13.08
C ASN A 446 1.95 -39.06 -14.07
N ILE A 447 3.15 -38.55 -14.35
CA ILE A 447 3.36 -37.45 -15.32
C ILE A 447 4.23 -38.01 -16.45
N LEU A 448 3.70 -37.96 -17.66
CA LEU A 448 4.38 -38.34 -18.90
C LEU A 448 4.88 -37.08 -19.61
N VAL A 449 6.14 -37.04 -20.00
CA VAL A 449 6.74 -35.94 -20.74
C VAL A 449 7.38 -36.51 -22.01
N ASN A 450 6.85 -36.13 -23.17
CA ASN A 450 7.33 -36.63 -24.47
C ASN A 450 7.79 -35.49 -25.37
N GLY A 451 8.89 -35.68 -26.09
CA GLY A 451 9.40 -34.77 -27.11
C GLY A 451 10.06 -33.51 -26.56
N MET A 452 10.27 -33.40 -25.27
CA MET A 452 10.91 -32.23 -24.63
C MET A 452 12.39 -32.13 -24.97
N ASP A 453 13.06 -33.27 -25.26
CA ASP A 453 14.43 -33.40 -25.69
C ASP A 453 14.66 -33.01 -27.16
N SER A 454 13.58 -33.05 -27.96
CA SER A 454 13.64 -32.64 -29.38
C SER A 454 13.62 -31.12 -29.58
N ILE A 455 13.32 -30.34 -28.52
CA ILE A 455 13.27 -28.89 -28.58
C ILE A 455 14.71 -28.32 -28.47
N PRO A 456 15.15 -27.45 -29.40
CA PRO A 456 16.48 -26.81 -29.36
C PRO A 456 16.48 -25.65 -28.35
N TRP A 457 16.42 -25.95 -27.05
CA TRP A 457 16.34 -24.96 -25.98
C TRP A 457 17.46 -23.92 -26.03
N ASN A 458 18.63 -24.26 -26.54
CA ASN A 458 19.78 -23.35 -26.67
C ASN A 458 19.53 -22.21 -27.66
N GLN A 459 18.61 -22.39 -28.61
CA GLN A 459 18.27 -21.38 -29.62
C GLN A 459 17.12 -20.48 -29.16
N ILE A 460 16.42 -20.84 -28.10
CA ILE A 460 15.29 -20.10 -27.58
C ILE A 460 15.76 -18.96 -26.67
N ASP A 461 15.20 -17.78 -26.90
CA ASP A 461 15.49 -16.57 -26.10
C ASP A 461 15.26 -16.79 -24.59
N LYS A 462 16.13 -16.16 -23.78
CA LYS A 462 16.11 -16.27 -22.33
C LYS A 462 14.74 -15.91 -21.73
N ASN A 463 14.09 -14.87 -22.24
CA ASN A 463 12.80 -14.44 -21.73
C ASN A 463 11.69 -15.43 -22.09
N LYS A 464 11.74 -16.02 -23.31
CA LYS A 464 10.82 -17.08 -23.70
C LYS A 464 10.97 -18.30 -22.79
N LYS A 465 12.20 -18.72 -22.48
CA LYS A 465 12.47 -19.82 -21.54
C LYS A 465 11.82 -19.56 -20.16
N ILE A 466 12.02 -18.37 -19.62
CA ILE A 466 11.41 -17.98 -18.33
C ILE A 466 9.90 -18.07 -18.39
N ILE A 467 9.31 -17.55 -19.46
CA ILE A 467 7.85 -17.55 -19.63
C ILE A 467 7.30 -18.96 -19.78
N VAL A 468 7.93 -19.79 -20.59
CA VAL A 468 7.55 -21.22 -20.76
C VAL A 468 7.62 -21.95 -19.44
N TYR A 469 8.71 -21.77 -18.68
CA TYR A 469 8.85 -22.35 -17.34
C TYR A 469 7.68 -21.96 -16.42
N ARG A 470 7.33 -20.68 -16.40
CA ARG A 470 6.23 -20.16 -15.56
C ARG A 470 4.86 -20.65 -16.02
N ILE A 471 4.64 -20.82 -17.32
CA ILE A 471 3.40 -21.41 -17.86
C ILE A 471 3.27 -22.87 -17.39
N LEU A 472 4.31 -23.68 -17.58
CA LEU A 472 4.29 -25.08 -17.20
C LEU A 472 4.16 -25.26 -15.68
N GLN A 473 4.83 -24.43 -14.91
CA GLN A 473 4.70 -24.39 -13.44
C GLN A 473 3.26 -24.10 -13.02
N GLU A 474 2.60 -23.13 -13.64
CA GLU A 474 1.21 -22.77 -13.34
C GLU A 474 0.25 -23.90 -13.70
N LEU A 475 0.47 -24.59 -14.84
CA LEU A 475 -0.32 -25.76 -15.23
C LEU A 475 -0.17 -26.91 -14.22
N CYS A 476 1.05 -27.18 -13.78
CA CYS A 476 1.30 -28.17 -12.73
C CYS A 476 0.66 -27.81 -11.39
N LEU A 477 0.68 -26.54 -11.01
CA LEU A 477 0.02 -26.05 -9.79
C LEU A 477 -1.50 -26.18 -9.87
N ASN A 478 -2.08 -25.83 -11.02
CA ASN A 478 -3.52 -25.95 -11.25
C ASN A 478 -3.98 -27.39 -11.26
N MET A 479 -3.21 -28.28 -11.89
CA MET A 479 -3.42 -29.72 -11.84
C MET A 479 -3.47 -30.23 -10.39
N LYS A 480 -2.45 -29.89 -9.59
CA LYS A 480 -2.36 -30.32 -8.20
C LYS A 480 -3.51 -29.81 -7.32
N LYS A 481 -4.02 -28.62 -7.61
CA LYS A 481 -5.09 -27.99 -6.81
C LYS A 481 -6.49 -28.40 -7.23
N HIS A 482 -6.70 -28.78 -8.49
CA HIS A 482 -8.04 -28.78 -9.07
C HIS A 482 -8.37 -30.00 -9.93
N SER A 483 -7.37 -30.81 -10.32
CA SER A 483 -7.61 -31.84 -11.32
C SER A 483 -8.00 -33.20 -10.75
N ASP A 484 -7.48 -33.57 -9.57
CA ASP A 484 -7.58 -34.94 -9.03
C ASP A 484 -7.18 -36.02 -10.07
N ALA A 485 -6.29 -35.69 -10.99
CA ALA A 485 -5.83 -36.59 -12.04
C ALA A 485 -4.89 -37.66 -11.48
N SER A 486 -4.96 -38.83 -12.09
CA SER A 486 -3.99 -39.90 -11.88
C SER A 486 -2.93 -39.97 -13.00
N LEU A 487 -3.22 -39.37 -14.14
CA LEU A 487 -2.32 -39.36 -15.30
C LEU A 487 -2.33 -37.96 -15.95
N VAL A 488 -1.14 -37.43 -16.20
CA VAL A 488 -0.92 -36.17 -16.90
C VAL A 488 0.09 -36.36 -18.02
N SER A 489 -0.11 -35.71 -19.16
CA SER A 489 0.79 -35.76 -20.29
C SER A 489 1.16 -34.37 -20.76
N PHE A 490 2.47 -34.14 -20.94
CA PHE A 490 3.03 -33.00 -21.65
C PHE A 490 3.68 -33.51 -22.94
N ILE A 491 3.24 -33.00 -24.08
CA ILE A 491 3.79 -33.36 -25.40
C ILE A 491 4.37 -32.11 -26.04
N PHE A 492 5.65 -32.15 -26.35
CA PHE A 492 6.39 -31.06 -27.01
C PHE A 492 6.62 -31.43 -28.47
N LYS A 493 6.35 -30.50 -29.38
CA LYS A 493 6.56 -30.67 -30.84
C LYS A 493 7.05 -29.37 -31.45
N ILE A 494 7.71 -29.47 -32.60
CA ILE A 494 8.04 -28.31 -33.45
C ILE A 494 7.30 -28.51 -34.77
N ILE A 495 6.53 -27.52 -35.15
CA ILE A 495 5.87 -27.43 -36.45
C ILE A 495 6.07 -26.01 -36.98
N ASP A 496 6.54 -25.87 -38.20
CA ASP A 496 6.71 -24.58 -38.89
C ASP A 496 7.42 -23.50 -38.03
N GLN A 497 8.56 -23.86 -37.43
CA GLN A 497 9.34 -23.00 -36.53
C GLN A 497 8.60 -22.54 -35.25
N ASN A 498 7.48 -23.18 -34.94
CA ASN A 498 6.77 -22.94 -33.70
C ASN A 498 6.93 -24.14 -32.77
N VAL A 499 7.20 -23.88 -31.52
CA VAL A 499 7.11 -24.86 -30.44
C VAL A 499 5.66 -24.99 -30.03
N ILE A 500 5.12 -26.19 -30.04
CA ILE A 500 3.77 -26.52 -29.58
C ILE A 500 3.89 -27.39 -28.35
N ILE A 501 3.23 -26.99 -27.26
CA ILE A 501 3.20 -27.73 -26.02
C ILE A 501 1.74 -28.06 -25.70
N ASN A 502 1.44 -29.35 -25.68
CA ASN A 502 0.12 -29.87 -25.35
C ASN A 502 0.14 -30.42 -23.92
N TYR A 503 -0.77 -29.97 -23.13
CA TYR A 503 -1.07 -30.49 -21.79
C TYR A 503 -2.39 -31.24 -21.81
N THR A 504 -2.43 -32.42 -21.18
CA THR A 504 -3.65 -33.20 -21.02
C THR A 504 -3.62 -33.91 -19.67
N ASP A 505 -4.69 -33.85 -18.91
CA ASP A 505 -4.89 -34.66 -17.72
C ASP A 505 -6.21 -35.46 -17.79
N ASN A 506 -6.31 -36.51 -17.00
CA ASN A 506 -7.50 -37.37 -16.88
C ASN A 506 -8.34 -37.02 -15.64
N GLY A 507 -8.23 -35.84 -15.11
CA GLY A 507 -8.90 -35.43 -13.88
C GLY A 507 -10.37 -35.08 -14.05
N VAL A 508 -10.90 -34.37 -13.08
CA VAL A 508 -12.34 -34.02 -13.02
C VAL A 508 -12.82 -33.07 -14.13
N GLY A 509 -11.91 -32.49 -14.91
CA GLY A 509 -12.24 -31.60 -16.02
C GLY A 509 -12.94 -30.31 -15.59
N ILE A 510 -13.65 -29.68 -16.53
CA ILE A 510 -14.37 -28.43 -16.30
C ILE A 510 -15.84 -28.74 -16.05
N LYS A 511 -16.34 -28.51 -14.84
CA LYS A 511 -17.76 -28.63 -14.54
C LYS A 511 -18.55 -27.54 -15.28
N ASN A 512 -19.59 -27.94 -16.04
CA ASN A 512 -20.56 -27.09 -16.75
C ASN A 512 -20.07 -26.35 -18.01
N GLY A 513 -19.05 -26.80 -18.73
CA GLY A 513 -18.70 -26.27 -20.06
C GLY A 513 -18.31 -24.78 -20.13
N ARG A 514 -18.19 -24.10 -19.01
CA ARG A 514 -17.74 -22.69 -18.92
C ARG A 514 -16.41 -22.62 -18.22
N ILE A 515 -15.37 -22.24 -18.94
CA ILE A 515 -14.08 -21.88 -18.36
C ILE A 515 -14.29 -20.56 -17.63
N ILE A 516 -14.43 -20.63 -16.30
CA ILE A 516 -14.26 -19.42 -15.49
C ILE A 516 -12.75 -19.21 -15.41
N LEU A 517 -12.23 -18.30 -16.22
CA LEU A 517 -10.84 -17.86 -16.21
C LEU A 517 -10.55 -17.18 -14.86
N LYS A 518 -10.39 -17.98 -13.79
CA LYS A 518 -9.86 -17.52 -12.51
C LYS A 518 -8.36 -17.33 -12.67
N ASN A 519 -7.83 -16.34 -12.02
CA ASN A 519 -6.47 -15.78 -12.02
C ASN A 519 -5.33 -16.61 -12.65
N GLY A 520 -5.29 -17.91 -12.47
CA GLY A 520 -4.22 -18.81 -12.98
C GLY A 520 -4.22 -18.97 -14.51
N LEU A 521 -5.36 -19.30 -15.12
CA LEU A 521 -5.45 -19.48 -16.57
C LEU A 521 -5.35 -18.16 -17.33
N GLN A 522 -5.80 -17.04 -16.75
CA GLN A 522 -5.55 -15.70 -17.29
C GLN A 522 -4.06 -15.37 -17.34
N ASN A 523 -3.32 -15.78 -16.31
CA ASN A 523 -1.86 -15.60 -16.28
C ASN A 523 -1.18 -16.43 -17.38
N VAL A 524 -1.63 -17.66 -17.62
CA VAL A 524 -1.12 -18.51 -18.69
C VAL A 524 -1.37 -17.86 -20.05
N GLU A 525 -2.59 -17.38 -20.29
CA GLU A 525 -2.94 -16.69 -21.54
C GLU A 525 -2.14 -15.40 -21.76
N SER A 526 -2.07 -14.56 -20.72
CA SER A 526 -1.31 -13.31 -20.77
C SER A 526 0.17 -13.57 -21.06
N ARG A 527 0.77 -14.55 -20.38
CA ARG A 527 2.17 -14.93 -20.59
C ARG A 527 2.43 -15.50 -21.97
N THR A 528 1.52 -16.32 -22.49
CA THR A 528 1.63 -16.85 -23.85
C THR A 528 1.63 -15.71 -24.88
N LYS A 529 0.78 -14.70 -24.72
CA LYS A 529 0.75 -13.51 -25.59
C LYS A 529 2.07 -12.72 -25.56
N THR A 530 2.76 -12.64 -24.40
CA THR A 530 4.03 -11.90 -24.30
C THR A 530 5.19 -12.51 -25.08
N ILE A 531 5.08 -13.79 -25.45
CA ILE A 531 6.07 -14.48 -26.32
C ILE A 531 5.57 -14.66 -27.74
N ASN A 532 4.57 -13.86 -28.15
CA ASN A 532 3.92 -13.94 -29.45
C ASN A 532 3.32 -15.33 -29.74
N GLY A 533 2.87 -16.01 -28.68
CA GLY A 533 2.26 -17.31 -28.73
C GLY A 533 0.74 -17.27 -28.80
N THR A 534 0.15 -18.39 -29.11
CA THR A 534 -1.29 -18.64 -29.08
C THR A 534 -1.62 -19.75 -28.07
N ILE A 535 -2.79 -19.69 -27.49
CA ILE A 535 -3.27 -20.71 -26.57
C ILE A 535 -4.66 -21.18 -26.98
N ASN A 536 -4.91 -22.47 -26.88
CA ASN A 536 -6.19 -23.07 -27.15
C ASN A 536 -6.59 -24.02 -26.02
N PHE A 537 -7.84 -23.95 -25.61
CA PHE A 537 -8.42 -24.81 -24.57
C PHE A 537 -9.45 -25.75 -25.22
N ASP A 538 -9.36 -27.03 -24.95
CA ASP A 538 -10.39 -27.98 -25.36
C ASP A 538 -11.48 -28.01 -24.30
N THR A 539 -12.65 -27.49 -24.64
CA THR A 539 -13.80 -27.37 -23.74
C THR A 539 -14.77 -28.55 -23.83
N ASN A 540 -14.55 -29.50 -24.77
CA ASN A 540 -15.49 -30.57 -25.08
C ASN A 540 -15.14 -31.91 -24.40
N SER A 541 -14.17 -32.00 -23.50
CA SER A 541 -13.84 -33.23 -22.83
C SER A 541 -14.64 -33.39 -21.53
N ASP A 542 -15.59 -34.33 -21.52
CA ASP A 542 -16.36 -34.71 -20.32
C ASP A 542 -15.49 -35.37 -19.21
N LYS A 543 -14.22 -35.66 -19.48
CA LYS A 543 -13.23 -36.21 -18.54
C LYS A 543 -11.87 -35.63 -18.83
N GLY A 544 -11.30 -34.91 -17.85
CA GLY A 544 -9.98 -34.32 -17.92
C GLY A 544 -9.93 -32.92 -18.53
N PHE A 545 -8.77 -32.31 -18.51
CA PHE A 545 -8.51 -30.98 -19.04
C PHE A 545 -7.41 -31.04 -20.10
N LYS A 546 -7.62 -30.34 -21.23
CA LYS A 546 -6.65 -30.25 -22.32
C LYS A 546 -6.39 -28.79 -22.67
N LEU A 547 -5.12 -28.49 -22.87
CA LEU A 547 -4.65 -27.17 -23.26
C LEU A 547 -3.49 -27.32 -24.23
N SER A 548 -3.48 -26.50 -25.26
CA SER A 548 -2.36 -26.38 -26.20
C SER A 548 -1.92 -24.94 -26.26
N PHE A 549 -0.62 -24.69 -26.14
CA PHE A 549 -0.07 -23.37 -26.44
C PHE A 549 1.12 -23.46 -27.37
N THR A 550 1.29 -22.43 -28.20
CA THR A 550 2.34 -22.34 -29.20
C THR A 550 3.13 -21.07 -29.02
N PHE A 551 4.39 -21.10 -29.43
CA PHE A 551 5.22 -19.89 -29.53
C PHE A 551 6.32 -20.08 -30.58
N PRO A 552 6.77 -19.02 -31.27
CA PRO A 552 7.85 -19.11 -32.24
C PRO A 552 9.17 -19.41 -31.54
N LEU A 553 10.03 -20.21 -32.22
CA LEU A 553 11.39 -20.53 -31.79
C LEU A 553 12.24 -19.26 -31.54
#